data_afc7ab919e593c4106b55a240e04db42
#
_entry.id   afc7ab919e593c4106b55a240e04db42
#
_cell.length_a   1.000
_cell.length_b   1.000
_cell.length_c   1.000
_cell.angle_alpha   90.00
_cell.angle_beta   90.00
_cell.angle_gamma   90.00
#
_symmetry.space_group_name_H-M   'P 1'
#
loop_
_entity.id
_entity.type
_entity.pdbx_description
1 polymer ?
#
loop_
_entity_poly.entity_id
_entity_poly.type
_entity_poly.pdbx_seq_one_letter_code
_entity_poly.pdbx_strand_id
1 'polypeptide(L)'
;FTVKTVPPKKSKAPEWDIDAIKARMKGKKIVFCLPGRGTSYIFLKNFVQMCFDMVQNGMSIQISQDYSSMVNFARCKCLGANVLRGPDQLPWDGKLEYDYQLWIDSDIVFDSNKFWQLCDLALPAEDSEKEEAEICGGWYATEDGMTTSVAHWLEEDDFRKNGGVMNHETVESISKRKKPFTVDYTGFGWVMIKKGVFEDKKMEYPWFAPKMQQFESGAVQDMCGEDVSFCLDAIDADYKIW
;
A
#
# COMPACT_ATOMS: atom_id res chain seq x y z
N PHE A 1 45.99 -0.93 -15.80
CA PHE A 1 44.93 0.04 -16.11
C PHE A 1 44.07 0.20 -14.85
N THR A 2 44.24 1.35 -14.16
CA THR A 2 43.44 1.66 -12.94
C THR A 2 42.20 2.41 -13.40
N VAL A 3 41.03 1.76 -13.36
CA VAL A 3 39.75 2.42 -13.63
C VAL A 3 39.40 3.28 -12.43
N LYS A 4 39.49 4.60 -12.59
CA LYS A 4 38.96 5.56 -11.60
C LYS A 4 37.43 5.53 -11.70
N THR A 5 36.79 4.82 -10.80
CA THR A 5 35.36 4.95 -10.61
C THR A 5 35.05 6.32 -10.01
N VAL A 6 34.42 7.19 -10.78
CA VAL A 6 33.84 8.43 -10.27
C VAL A 6 32.63 8.04 -9.41
N PRO A 7 32.61 8.39 -8.12
CA PRO A 7 31.44 8.09 -7.30
C PRO A 7 30.23 8.81 -7.89
N PRO A 8 29.06 8.17 -7.98
CA PRO A 8 27.86 8.83 -8.48
C PRO A 8 27.56 10.07 -7.63
N LYS A 9 27.32 11.21 -8.30
CA LYS A 9 26.81 12.40 -7.62
C LYS A 9 25.55 12.02 -6.87
N LYS A 10 25.57 12.05 -5.54
CA LYS A 10 24.38 11.94 -4.72
C LYS A 10 23.44 13.07 -5.14
N SER A 11 22.39 12.75 -5.89
CA SER A 11 21.24 13.65 -6.03
C SER A 11 20.73 13.86 -4.60
N LYS A 12 20.58 15.10 -4.15
CA LYS A 12 19.87 15.37 -2.90
C LYS A 12 18.45 14.84 -3.10
N ALA A 13 18.11 13.76 -2.40
CA ALA A 13 16.73 13.34 -2.27
C ALA A 13 15.93 14.53 -1.71
N PRO A 14 14.63 14.67 -2.03
CA PRO A 14 13.80 15.67 -1.40
C PRO A 14 13.95 15.54 0.12
N GLU A 15 14.27 16.65 0.77
CA GLU A 15 14.50 16.68 2.22
C GLU A 15 13.11 16.67 2.88
N TRP A 16 12.73 15.49 3.40
CA TRP A 16 11.48 15.32 4.12
C TRP A 16 11.63 15.94 5.51
N ASP A 17 10.76 16.89 5.85
CA ASP A 17 10.68 17.43 7.20
C ASP A 17 9.97 16.44 8.12
N ILE A 18 10.72 15.46 8.59
CA ILE A 18 10.21 14.37 9.44
C ILE A 18 9.61 14.92 10.75
N ASP A 19 10.15 15.99 11.31
CA ASP A 19 9.64 16.55 12.57
C ASP A 19 8.27 17.23 12.36
N ALA A 20 8.09 17.94 11.25
CA ALA A 20 6.78 18.48 10.87
C ALA A 20 5.75 17.36 10.58
N ILE A 21 6.16 16.28 9.92
CA ILE A 21 5.29 15.11 9.70
C ILE A 21 4.89 14.47 11.04
N LYS A 22 5.84 14.24 11.91
CA LYS A 22 5.62 13.71 13.27
C LYS A 22 4.64 14.57 14.06
N ALA A 23 4.75 15.87 13.97
CA ALA A 23 3.84 16.81 14.66
C ALA A 23 2.39 16.62 14.20
N ARG A 24 2.14 16.47 12.88
CA ARG A 24 0.79 16.23 12.33
C ARG A 24 0.22 14.87 12.72
N MET A 25 1.07 13.85 12.79
CA MET A 25 0.67 12.49 13.14
C MET A 25 0.48 12.24 14.65
N LYS A 26 0.84 13.21 15.49
CA LYS A 26 0.69 13.08 16.94
C LYS A 26 -0.77 12.83 17.33
N GLY A 27 -1.00 11.81 18.17
CA GLY A 27 -2.34 11.41 18.63
C GLY A 27 -3.09 10.51 17.66
N LYS A 28 -2.59 10.29 16.43
CA LYS A 28 -3.22 9.38 15.47
C LYS A 28 -3.14 7.93 15.92
N LYS A 29 -4.14 7.15 15.51
CA LYS A 29 -4.28 5.72 15.81
C LYS A 29 -4.03 4.92 14.54
N ILE A 30 -3.02 4.06 14.57
CA ILE A 30 -2.68 3.19 13.45
C ILE A 30 -2.97 1.73 13.80
N VAL A 31 -3.61 1.02 12.88
CA VAL A 31 -3.74 -0.44 12.93
C VAL A 31 -2.79 -1.04 11.91
N PHE A 32 -1.85 -1.83 12.37
CA PHE A 32 -1.03 -2.66 11.49
C PHE A 32 -1.83 -3.90 11.06
N CYS A 33 -1.97 -4.10 9.76
CA CYS A 33 -2.55 -5.29 9.16
C CYS A 33 -1.42 -6.16 8.63
N LEU A 34 -1.16 -7.30 9.28
CA LEU A 34 -0.02 -8.17 9.00
C LEU A 34 -0.51 -9.56 8.57
N PRO A 35 -0.82 -9.76 7.27
CA PRO A 35 -1.22 -11.07 6.77
C PRO A 35 0.00 -12.00 6.73
N GLY A 36 -0.06 -13.14 7.41
CA GLY A 36 1.03 -14.13 7.36
C GLY A 36 1.26 -14.90 8.66
N ARG A 37 2.14 -15.90 8.59
CA ARG A 37 2.48 -16.78 9.74
C ARG A 37 3.69 -16.33 10.52
N GLY A 38 4.59 -15.60 9.89
CA GLY A 38 5.88 -15.25 10.49
C GLY A 38 6.64 -14.30 9.59
N THR A 39 7.75 -13.81 10.10
CA THR A 39 8.55 -12.81 9.40
C THR A 39 10.04 -13.01 9.67
N SER A 40 10.88 -12.30 8.92
CA SER A 40 12.33 -12.30 9.11
C SER A 40 12.73 -11.48 10.35
N TYR A 41 13.93 -11.75 10.90
CA TYR A 41 14.49 -10.92 11.96
C TYR A 41 14.77 -9.47 11.51
N ILE A 42 15.02 -9.25 10.22
CA ILE A 42 15.19 -7.89 9.66
C ILE A 42 13.87 -7.14 9.75
N PHE A 43 12.77 -7.77 9.31
CA PHE A 43 11.44 -7.21 9.45
C PHE A 43 11.13 -6.91 10.93
N LEU A 44 11.29 -7.89 11.82
CA LEU A 44 10.99 -7.74 13.25
C LEU A 44 11.75 -6.56 13.85
N LYS A 45 13.05 -6.45 13.58
CA LYS A 45 13.88 -5.33 14.07
C LYS A 45 13.33 -3.98 13.61
N ASN A 46 13.05 -3.85 12.32
CA ASN A 46 12.60 -2.58 11.72
C ASN A 46 11.17 -2.24 12.20
N PHE A 47 10.30 -3.26 12.32
CA PHE A 47 8.95 -3.10 12.84
C PHE A 47 8.94 -2.60 14.28
N VAL A 48 9.72 -3.23 15.15
CA VAL A 48 9.84 -2.81 16.55
C VAL A 48 10.40 -1.40 16.66
N GLN A 49 11.44 -1.07 15.87
CA GLN A 49 12.01 0.29 15.85
C GLN A 49 10.97 1.34 15.41
N MET A 50 10.20 1.06 14.37
CA MET A 50 9.13 1.93 13.88
C MET A 50 8.02 2.09 14.95
N CYS A 51 7.60 1.02 15.59
CA CYS A 51 6.61 1.07 16.68
C CYS A 51 7.08 1.96 17.84
N PHE A 52 8.35 1.83 18.26
CA PHE A 52 8.90 2.70 19.29
C PHE A 52 8.90 4.17 18.87
N ASP A 53 9.32 4.47 17.64
CA ASP A 53 9.34 5.83 17.12
C ASP A 53 7.92 6.44 17.10
N MET A 54 6.92 5.67 16.68
CA MET A 54 5.51 6.09 16.67
C MET A 54 4.97 6.35 18.06
N VAL A 55 5.19 5.43 19.01
CA VAL A 55 4.70 5.57 20.41
C VAL A 55 5.39 6.73 21.09
N GLN A 56 6.70 6.93 20.91
CA GLN A 56 7.42 8.09 21.44
C GLN A 56 6.88 9.41 20.86
N ASN A 57 6.36 9.38 19.64
CA ASN A 57 5.68 10.52 19.02
C ASN A 57 4.23 10.73 19.54
N GLY A 58 3.74 9.90 20.46
CA GLY A 58 2.40 10.00 21.02
C GLY A 58 1.31 9.41 20.15
N MET A 59 1.64 8.56 19.18
CA MET A 59 0.68 7.79 18.39
C MET A 59 0.22 6.55 19.16
N SER A 60 -0.98 6.07 18.85
CA SER A 60 -1.48 4.79 19.34
C SER A 60 -1.36 3.74 18.24
N ILE A 61 -0.88 2.56 18.59
CA ILE A 61 -0.73 1.45 17.65
C ILE A 61 -1.51 0.23 18.09
N GLN A 62 -2.06 -0.47 17.13
CA GLN A 62 -2.70 -1.78 17.30
C GLN A 62 -2.19 -2.72 16.21
N ILE A 63 -2.19 -4.01 16.48
CA ILE A 63 -1.73 -5.01 15.54
C ILE A 63 -2.89 -5.98 15.28
N SER A 64 -3.27 -6.10 14.03
CA SER A 64 -4.18 -7.12 13.53
C SER A 64 -3.40 -8.07 12.64
N GLN A 65 -3.23 -9.29 13.09
CA GLN A 65 -2.50 -10.32 12.37
C GLN A 65 -3.39 -11.54 12.21
N ASP A 66 -3.46 -12.06 11.02
CA ASP A 66 -4.13 -13.33 10.76
C ASP A 66 -3.43 -14.08 9.62
N TYR A 67 -3.79 -15.33 9.49
CA TYR A 67 -3.23 -16.21 8.47
C TYR A 67 -4.31 -17.05 7.78
N SER A 68 -4.11 -17.25 6.51
CA SER A 68 -4.78 -18.26 5.70
C SER A 68 -3.82 -18.80 4.65
N SER A 69 -4.07 -19.99 4.12
CA SER A 69 -3.35 -20.52 2.96
C SER A 69 -3.59 -19.71 1.68
N MET A 70 -4.67 -18.94 1.65
CA MET A 70 -4.98 -17.99 0.58
C MET A 70 -4.89 -16.57 1.12
N VAL A 71 -4.11 -15.73 0.47
CA VAL A 71 -3.79 -14.37 0.94
C VAL A 71 -5.03 -13.48 1.03
N ASN A 72 -5.96 -13.57 0.09
CA ASN A 72 -7.22 -12.83 0.12
C ASN A 72 -8.03 -13.09 1.41
N PHE A 73 -8.09 -14.33 1.87
CA PHE A 73 -8.72 -14.66 3.15
C PHE A 73 -7.91 -14.14 4.34
N ALA A 74 -6.58 -14.21 4.28
CA ALA A 74 -5.73 -13.65 5.33
C ALA A 74 -5.96 -12.15 5.47
N ARG A 75 -6.02 -11.40 4.36
CA ARG A 75 -6.29 -9.96 4.36
C ARG A 75 -7.69 -9.64 4.92
N CYS A 76 -8.74 -10.34 4.47
CA CYS A 76 -10.08 -10.15 5.05
C CYS A 76 -10.11 -10.42 6.56
N LYS A 77 -9.44 -11.46 7.03
CA LYS A 77 -9.33 -11.79 8.46
C LYS A 77 -8.56 -10.75 9.26
N CYS A 78 -7.52 -10.12 8.68
CA CYS A 78 -6.85 -8.98 9.31
C CYS A 78 -7.84 -7.81 9.56
N LEU A 79 -8.89 -7.66 8.76
CA LEU A 79 -9.98 -6.72 9.00
C LEU A 79 -11.07 -7.28 9.95
N GLY A 80 -10.84 -8.42 10.54
CA GLY A 80 -11.80 -9.07 11.45
C GLY A 80 -13.00 -9.69 10.76
N ALA A 81 -12.90 -10.01 9.46
CA ALA A 81 -13.98 -10.66 8.72
C ALA A 81 -14.39 -11.99 9.36
N ASN A 82 -15.70 -12.24 9.37
CA ASN A 82 -16.29 -13.47 9.90
C ASN A 82 -17.43 -13.93 8.97
N VAL A 83 -17.27 -15.09 8.38
CA VAL A 83 -18.24 -15.67 7.44
C VAL A 83 -19.65 -15.79 8.00
N LEU A 84 -19.81 -15.81 9.32
CA LEU A 84 -21.12 -15.89 9.98
C LEU A 84 -21.86 -14.55 10.05
N ARG A 85 -21.23 -13.43 9.68
CA ARG A 85 -21.86 -12.09 9.73
C ARG A 85 -22.56 -11.67 8.44
N GLY A 86 -22.42 -12.45 7.35
CA GLY A 86 -22.98 -12.12 6.05
C GLY A 86 -22.20 -11.06 5.27
N PRO A 87 -22.80 -10.48 4.22
CA PRO A 87 -22.09 -9.55 3.31
C PRO A 87 -21.89 -8.14 3.89
N ASP A 88 -22.81 -7.65 4.74
CA ASP A 88 -22.81 -6.28 5.27
C ASP A 88 -21.80 -6.13 6.43
N GLN A 89 -20.54 -6.52 6.22
CA GLN A 89 -19.52 -6.44 7.24
C GLN A 89 -18.76 -5.12 7.18
N LEU A 90 -18.39 -4.62 8.35
CA LEU A 90 -17.44 -3.53 8.52
C LEU A 90 -16.12 -4.06 9.12
N PRO A 91 -14.99 -3.42 8.84
CA PRO A 91 -13.74 -3.75 9.50
C PRO A 91 -13.91 -3.79 11.02
N TRP A 92 -13.44 -4.89 11.64
CA TRP A 92 -13.55 -5.17 13.08
C TRP A 92 -14.96 -4.95 13.66
N ASP A 93 -16.00 -5.18 12.85
CA ASP A 93 -17.40 -5.01 13.27
C ASP A 93 -17.75 -3.55 13.64
N GLY A 94 -17.04 -2.59 13.08
CA GLY A 94 -17.17 -1.17 13.38
C GLY A 94 -16.77 -0.78 14.82
N LYS A 95 -16.17 -1.70 15.60
CA LYS A 95 -15.85 -1.49 17.02
C LYS A 95 -14.46 -0.93 17.28
N LEU A 96 -13.58 -1.01 16.30
CA LEU A 96 -12.21 -0.56 16.43
C LEU A 96 -12.10 0.91 16.04
N GLU A 97 -11.54 1.73 16.95
CA GLU A 97 -11.23 3.12 16.67
C GLU A 97 -9.82 3.26 16.11
N TYR A 98 -9.68 3.75 14.90
CA TYR A 98 -8.41 4.01 14.21
C TYR A 98 -8.55 5.18 13.24
N ASP A 99 -7.41 5.76 12.83
CA ASP A 99 -7.35 6.78 11.78
C ASP A 99 -6.88 6.17 10.45
N TYR A 100 -5.87 5.29 10.53
CA TYR A 100 -5.28 4.64 9.36
C TYR A 100 -4.98 3.17 9.63
N GLN A 101 -5.04 2.37 8.58
CA GLN A 101 -4.48 1.03 8.52
C GLN A 101 -3.13 1.10 7.82
N LEU A 102 -2.13 0.35 8.29
CA LEU A 102 -0.88 0.14 7.58
C LEU A 102 -0.70 -1.35 7.30
N TRP A 103 -0.81 -1.70 6.05
CA TRP A 103 -0.60 -3.05 5.55
C TRP A 103 0.88 -3.29 5.29
N ILE A 104 1.40 -4.40 5.80
CA ILE A 104 2.80 -4.78 5.61
C ILE A 104 2.87 -6.29 5.39
N ASP A 105 3.32 -6.72 4.22
CA ASP A 105 3.60 -8.13 3.99
C ASP A 105 4.89 -8.56 4.69
N SER A 106 4.95 -9.81 5.10
CA SER A 106 5.97 -10.34 6.02
C SER A 106 7.40 -10.39 5.45
N ASP A 107 7.56 -10.19 4.15
CA ASP A 107 8.82 -10.20 3.38
C ASP A 107 9.32 -8.80 3.00
N ILE A 108 8.56 -7.75 3.29
CA ILE A 108 8.95 -6.38 2.99
C ILE A 108 10.03 -5.89 3.95
N VAL A 109 11.03 -5.22 3.38
CA VAL A 109 12.10 -4.53 4.13
C VAL A 109 11.88 -3.03 4.09
N PHE A 110 11.70 -2.42 5.23
CA PHE A 110 11.39 -1.01 5.39
C PHE A 110 12.18 -0.39 6.55
N ASP A 111 12.09 0.92 6.71
CA ASP A 111 12.57 1.67 7.87
C ASP A 111 11.55 2.74 8.32
N SER A 112 11.78 3.34 9.49
CA SER A 112 10.87 4.37 10.02
C SER A 112 10.70 5.57 9.09
N ASN A 113 11.73 5.95 8.32
CA ASN A 113 11.62 7.08 7.40
C ASN A 113 10.61 6.80 6.29
N LYS A 114 10.53 5.56 5.82
CA LYS A 114 9.54 5.15 4.80
C LYS A 114 8.12 5.27 5.34
N PHE A 115 7.91 4.94 6.61
CA PHE A 115 6.63 5.16 7.27
C PHE A 115 6.25 6.65 7.31
N TRP A 116 7.18 7.53 7.73
CA TRP A 116 6.90 8.97 7.79
C TRP A 116 6.65 9.57 6.40
N GLN A 117 7.27 9.04 5.35
CA GLN A 117 6.98 9.44 3.97
C GLN A 117 5.55 9.10 3.54
N LEU A 118 5.03 7.92 3.91
CA LEU A 118 3.61 7.60 3.71
C LEU A 118 2.70 8.52 4.52
N CYS A 119 3.07 8.84 5.77
CA CYS A 119 2.30 9.76 6.60
C CYS A 119 2.18 11.16 5.99
N ASP A 120 3.23 11.65 5.32
CA ASP A 120 3.20 12.96 4.64
C ASP A 120 2.27 12.98 3.42
N LEU A 121 2.05 11.82 2.82
CA LEU A 121 1.10 11.66 1.73
C LEU A 121 -0.34 11.49 2.25
N ALA A 122 -0.51 10.68 3.29
CA ALA A 122 -1.81 10.42 3.91
C ALA A 122 -2.37 11.63 4.68
N LEU A 123 -1.51 12.48 5.23
CA LEU A 123 -1.88 13.69 5.97
C LEU A 123 -0.88 14.82 5.64
N PRO A 124 -1.01 15.46 4.47
CA PRO A 124 -0.14 16.55 4.06
C PRO A 124 -0.30 17.78 4.97
N ALA A 125 0.65 18.71 4.90
CA ALA A 125 0.53 19.98 5.58
C ALA A 125 -0.62 20.81 4.97
N GLU A 126 -1.31 21.61 5.78
CA GLU A 126 -2.47 22.41 5.34
C GLU A 126 -2.12 23.44 4.25
N ASP A 127 -0.89 23.95 4.26
CA ASP A 127 -0.35 24.88 3.27
C ASP A 127 0.30 24.17 2.05
N SER A 128 0.23 22.85 2.02
CA SER A 128 0.77 22.02 0.93
C SER A 128 -0.14 22.05 -0.29
N GLU A 129 0.45 22.03 -1.48
CA GLU A 129 -0.29 21.74 -2.73
C GLU A 129 -0.65 20.27 -2.91
N LYS A 130 -0.26 19.40 -1.96
CA LYS A 130 -0.55 17.95 -2.02
C LYS A 130 -2.00 17.70 -1.64
N GLU A 131 -2.67 16.85 -2.40
CA GLU A 131 -3.96 16.27 -2.01
C GLU A 131 -3.74 15.27 -0.87
N GLU A 132 -4.69 15.17 0.05
CA GLU A 132 -4.71 14.09 1.05
C GLU A 132 -4.96 12.76 0.34
N ALA A 133 -4.11 11.78 0.60
CA ALA A 133 -4.24 10.45 0.00
C ALA A 133 -4.97 9.50 0.95
N GLU A 134 -6.13 9.02 0.54
CA GLU A 134 -6.91 8.03 1.31
C GLU A 134 -6.31 6.64 1.16
N ILE A 135 -5.70 6.35 0.01
CA ILE A 135 -4.95 5.12 -0.27
C ILE A 135 -3.58 5.53 -0.78
N CYS A 136 -2.54 5.22 -0.04
CA CYS A 136 -1.17 5.52 -0.44
C CYS A 136 -0.26 4.30 -0.29
N GLY A 137 0.40 3.94 -1.39
CA GLY A 137 1.36 2.85 -1.47
C GLY A 137 2.80 3.36 -1.49
N GLY A 138 3.68 2.62 -0.83
CA GLY A 138 5.11 2.75 -1.06
C GLY A 138 5.56 1.63 -1.98
N TRP A 139 6.24 1.99 -3.06
CA TRP A 139 6.73 1.02 -4.00
C TRP A 139 7.90 0.20 -3.44
N TYR A 140 8.00 -1.03 -3.87
CA TYR A 140 9.13 -1.92 -3.64
C TYR A 140 9.45 -2.69 -4.93
N ALA A 141 10.69 -3.13 -5.06
CA ALA A 141 11.09 -3.95 -6.21
C ALA A 141 10.48 -5.35 -6.09
N THR A 142 10.06 -5.89 -7.22
CA THR A 142 9.66 -7.30 -7.34
C THR A 142 10.90 -8.21 -7.36
N GLU A 143 10.71 -9.52 -7.43
CA GLU A 143 11.79 -10.52 -7.35
C GLU A 143 12.87 -10.31 -8.44
N ASP A 144 12.51 -9.77 -9.60
CA ASP A 144 13.45 -9.47 -10.69
C ASP A 144 14.41 -8.29 -10.40
N GLY A 145 14.13 -7.51 -9.34
CA GLY A 145 14.89 -6.33 -8.96
C GLY A 145 14.79 -5.14 -9.93
N MET A 146 14.01 -5.24 -10.99
CA MET A 146 13.87 -4.21 -12.03
C MET A 146 12.47 -3.62 -12.08
N THR A 147 11.47 -4.46 -11.89
CA THR A 147 10.05 -4.10 -11.87
C THR A 147 9.63 -3.69 -10.46
N THR A 148 8.59 -2.89 -10.34
CA THR A 148 8.05 -2.47 -9.04
C THR A 148 6.63 -2.97 -8.81
N SER A 149 6.19 -2.87 -7.56
CA SER A 149 4.85 -3.23 -7.11
C SER A 149 3.74 -2.26 -7.53
N VAL A 150 4.02 -1.31 -8.41
CA VAL A 150 3.03 -0.32 -8.89
C VAL A 150 2.94 -0.33 -10.40
N ALA A 151 1.71 -0.16 -10.93
CA ALA A 151 1.46 -0.25 -12.37
C ALA A 151 0.30 0.64 -12.81
N HIS A 152 0.18 0.77 -14.12
CA HIS A 152 -0.93 1.41 -14.81
C HIS A 152 -1.65 0.42 -15.70
N TRP A 153 -2.98 0.56 -15.82
CA TRP A 153 -3.76 -0.17 -16.80
C TRP A 153 -3.35 0.22 -18.21
N LEU A 154 -3.54 -0.71 -19.12
CA LEU A 154 -3.35 -0.51 -20.56
C LEU A 154 -4.67 -0.74 -21.28
N GLU A 155 -4.88 -0.03 -22.38
CA GLU A 155 -5.89 -0.39 -23.34
C GLU A 155 -5.63 -1.78 -23.93
N GLU A 156 -6.66 -2.47 -24.42
CA GLU A 156 -6.57 -3.88 -24.82
C GLU A 156 -5.44 -4.15 -25.82
N ASP A 157 -5.28 -3.29 -26.84
CA ASP A 157 -4.24 -3.46 -27.85
C ASP A 157 -2.82 -3.40 -27.28
N ASP A 158 -2.60 -2.48 -26.32
CA ASP A 158 -1.31 -2.32 -25.67
C ASP A 158 -1.08 -3.38 -24.60
N PHE A 159 -2.13 -3.81 -23.91
CA PHE A 159 -2.07 -4.96 -23.00
C PHE A 159 -1.66 -6.24 -23.74
N ARG A 160 -2.23 -6.50 -24.93
CA ARG A 160 -1.84 -7.62 -25.79
C ARG A 160 -0.39 -7.54 -26.24
N LYS A 161 0.08 -6.35 -26.68
CA LYS A 161 1.49 -6.11 -27.07
C LYS A 161 2.45 -6.29 -25.89
N ASN A 162 2.00 -5.96 -24.67
CA ASN A 162 2.75 -6.13 -23.44
C ASN A 162 2.68 -7.56 -22.87
N GLY A 163 2.19 -8.51 -23.63
CA GLY A 163 2.17 -9.93 -23.25
C GLY A 163 1.10 -10.27 -22.19
N GLY A 164 0.04 -9.46 -22.06
CA GLY A 164 -1.03 -9.68 -21.08
C GLY A 164 -0.67 -9.23 -19.67
N VAL A 165 0.22 -8.24 -19.53
CA VAL A 165 0.66 -7.71 -18.25
C VAL A 165 0.42 -6.19 -18.21
N MET A 166 0.04 -5.66 -17.06
CA MET A 166 -0.07 -4.22 -16.81
C MET A 166 1.28 -3.52 -17.06
N ASN A 167 1.22 -2.21 -17.28
CA ASN A 167 2.42 -1.39 -17.42
C ASN A 167 3.03 -1.07 -16.06
N HIS A 168 3.90 -1.95 -15.57
CA HIS A 168 4.61 -1.73 -14.32
C HIS A 168 5.65 -0.62 -14.43
N GLU A 169 5.69 0.24 -13.40
CA GLU A 169 6.80 1.16 -13.24
C GLU A 169 8.08 0.37 -12.96
N THR A 170 9.20 0.84 -13.51
CA THR A 170 10.50 0.25 -13.22
C THR A 170 11.18 0.96 -12.06
N VAL A 171 12.11 0.29 -11.38
CA VAL A 171 12.97 0.91 -10.34
C VAL A 171 13.68 2.14 -10.90
N GLU A 172 14.10 2.10 -12.17
CA GLU A 172 14.77 3.22 -12.83
C GLU A 172 13.81 4.40 -13.06
N SER A 173 12.57 4.15 -13.55
CA SER A 173 11.59 5.22 -13.81
C SER A 173 11.16 5.91 -12.52
N ILE A 174 10.82 5.11 -11.50
CA ILE A 174 10.34 5.62 -10.22
C ILE A 174 11.41 6.40 -9.44
N SER A 175 12.66 5.93 -9.47
CA SER A 175 13.76 6.61 -8.77
C SER A 175 14.09 8.00 -9.33
N LYS A 176 13.63 8.31 -10.54
CA LYS A 176 13.75 9.63 -11.17
C LYS A 176 12.60 10.58 -10.77
N ARG A 177 11.50 10.05 -10.26
CA ARG A 177 10.35 10.85 -9.84
C ARG A 177 10.68 11.60 -8.54
N LYS A 178 10.27 12.86 -8.48
CA LYS A 178 10.51 13.74 -7.32
C LYS A 178 9.23 14.07 -6.55
N LYS A 179 8.08 13.74 -7.11
CA LYS A 179 6.77 14.01 -6.52
C LYS A 179 5.97 12.71 -6.48
N PRO A 180 5.07 12.55 -5.51
CA PRO A 180 4.05 11.50 -5.54
C PRO A 180 3.25 11.56 -6.85
N PHE A 181 2.73 10.44 -7.27
CA PHE A 181 1.93 10.30 -8.48
C PHE A 181 0.87 9.22 -8.26
N THR A 182 -0.20 9.28 -9.02
CA THR A 182 -1.26 8.29 -8.97
C THR A 182 -0.93 7.09 -9.85
N VAL A 183 -1.42 5.93 -9.43
CA VAL A 183 -1.29 4.65 -10.14
C VAL A 183 -2.64 3.95 -10.17
N ASP A 184 -2.78 2.95 -11.03
CA ASP A 184 -4.01 2.15 -11.10
C ASP A 184 -3.88 0.87 -10.25
N TYR A 185 -2.66 0.49 -9.89
CA TYR A 185 -2.37 -0.68 -9.07
C TYR A 185 -1.19 -0.42 -8.13
N THR A 186 -1.32 -0.89 -6.91
CA THR A 186 -0.25 -1.02 -5.94
C THR A 186 -0.33 -2.37 -5.23
N GLY A 187 0.80 -3.06 -5.11
CA GLY A 187 0.86 -4.27 -4.27
C GLY A 187 0.70 -3.92 -2.79
N PHE A 188 0.07 -4.80 -2.04
CA PHE A 188 -0.31 -4.57 -0.63
C PHE A 188 0.82 -4.81 0.39
N GLY A 189 2.06 -4.96 -0.07
CA GLY A 189 3.21 -5.15 0.80
C GLY A 189 3.56 -3.94 1.66
N TRP A 190 3.18 -2.73 1.23
CA TRP A 190 3.45 -1.48 1.97
C TRP A 190 2.42 -0.41 1.59
N VAL A 191 1.22 -0.46 2.21
CA VAL A 191 0.09 0.42 1.87
C VAL A 191 -0.54 0.99 3.13
N MET A 192 -0.74 2.31 3.15
CA MET A 192 -1.52 3.00 4.18
C MET A 192 -2.89 3.38 3.63
N ILE A 193 -3.94 3.05 4.38
CA ILE A 193 -5.33 3.31 4.01
C ILE A 193 -6.02 4.06 5.14
N LYS A 194 -6.66 5.17 4.80
CA LYS A 194 -7.43 5.99 5.73
C LYS A 194 -8.72 5.28 6.13
N LYS A 195 -9.14 5.46 7.40
CA LYS A 195 -10.47 5.04 7.85
C LYS A 195 -11.54 5.67 6.95
N GLY A 196 -12.54 4.90 6.59
CA GLY A 196 -13.61 5.29 5.69
C GLY A 196 -13.57 4.55 4.36
N VAL A 197 -12.38 4.18 3.86
CA VAL A 197 -12.27 3.44 2.60
C VAL A 197 -12.97 2.08 2.67
N PHE A 198 -12.65 1.25 3.65
CA PHE A 198 -13.29 -0.05 3.81
C PHE A 198 -14.71 0.01 4.43
N GLU A 199 -15.09 1.16 4.95
CA GLU A 199 -16.43 1.45 5.47
C GLU A 199 -17.35 2.07 4.40
N ASP A 200 -16.82 2.43 3.23
CA ASP A 200 -17.61 2.91 2.11
C ASP A 200 -18.51 1.78 1.58
N LYS A 201 -19.77 2.10 1.32
CA LYS A 201 -20.73 1.14 0.76
C LYS A 201 -20.39 0.62 -0.63
N LYS A 202 -19.52 1.34 -1.36
CA LYS A 202 -19.01 0.89 -2.65
C LYS A 202 -17.87 -0.13 -2.50
N MET A 203 -17.24 -0.21 -1.32
CA MET A 203 -16.18 -1.16 -0.99
C MET A 203 -16.77 -2.35 -0.23
N GLU A 204 -17.51 -3.20 -0.92
CA GLU A 204 -18.25 -4.30 -0.30
C GLU A 204 -17.35 -5.48 0.13
N TYR A 205 -17.73 -6.14 1.24
CA TYR A 205 -17.15 -7.44 1.59
C TYR A 205 -17.58 -8.52 0.57
N PRO A 206 -16.66 -9.42 0.16
CA PRO A 206 -15.29 -9.58 0.63
C PRO A 206 -14.30 -8.64 -0.09
N TRP A 207 -13.72 -7.72 0.67
CA TRP A 207 -12.86 -6.61 0.20
C TRP A 207 -11.66 -7.00 -0.68
N PHE A 208 -11.26 -8.25 -0.64
CA PHE A 208 -10.10 -8.80 -1.36
C PHE A 208 -10.48 -10.02 -2.21
N ALA A 209 -11.71 -10.08 -2.70
CA ALA A 209 -12.13 -11.20 -3.55
C ALA A 209 -11.45 -11.10 -4.93
N PRO A 210 -10.73 -12.15 -5.37
CA PRO A 210 -10.26 -12.21 -6.75
C PRO A 210 -11.43 -12.06 -7.74
N LYS A 211 -11.25 -11.25 -8.76
CA LYS A 211 -12.28 -10.93 -9.75
C LYS A 211 -11.86 -11.33 -11.15
N MET A 212 -12.84 -11.70 -11.96
CA MET A 212 -12.63 -11.79 -13.40
C MET A 212 -12.67 -10.38 -14.00
N GLN A 213 -11.60 -10.00 -14.66
CA GLN A 213 -11.53 -8.77 -15.44
C GLN A 213 -11.60 -9.11 -16.92
N GLN A 214 -12.35 -8.33 -17.67
CA GLN A 214 -12.56 -8.55 -19.10
C GLN A 214 -12.56 -7.21 -19.82
N PHE A 215 -11.86 -7.13 -20.96
CA PHE A 215 -11.96 -5.98 -21.86
C PHE A 215 -13.31 -5.97 -22.58
N GLU A 216 -13.74 -4.80 -23.04
CA GLU A 216 -15.03 -4.62 -23.73
C GLU A 216 -15.21 -5.56 -24.93
N SER A 217 -14.14 -5.91 -25.64
CA SER A 217 -14.17 -6.87 -26.75
C SER A 217 -14.65 -8.26 -26.32
N GLY A 218 -14.55 -8.60 -25.05
CA GLY A 218 -14.80 -9.95 -24.53
C GLY A 218 -13.73 -10.99 -24.89
N ALA A 219 -12.73 -10.62 -25.67
CA ALA A 219 -11.73 -11.53 -26.20
C ALA A 219 -10.55 -11.79 -25.25
N VAL A 220 -10.33 -10.88 -24.28
CA VAL A 220 -9.29 -11.01 -23.27
C VAL A 220 -9.95 -11.02 -21.89
N GLN A 221 -9.65 -12.06 -21.14
CA GLN A 221 -10.10 -12.21 -19.76
C GLN A 221 -8.92 -12.64 -18.88
N ASP A 222 -8.87 -12.13 -17.67
CA ASP A 222 -7.91 -12.59 -16.67
C ASP A 222 -8.57 -12.59 -15.28
N MET A 223 -8.03 -13.46 -14.40
CA MET A 223 -8.42 -13.45 -12.99
C MET A 223 -7.45 -12.57 -12.24
N CYS A 224 -7.92 -11.42 -11.81
CA CYS A 224 -7.14 -10.52 -10.99
C CYS A 224 -6.92 -11.09 -9.59
N GLY A 225 -5.69 -10.97 -9.08
CA GLY A 225 -5.35 -11.24 -7.69
C GLY A 225 -6.11 -10.30 -6.72
N GLU A 226 -5.97 -10.55 -5.44
CA GLU A 226 -6.72 -9.84 -4.39
C GLU A 226 -6.37 -8.35 -4.31
N ASP A 227 -5.11 -8.02 -4.51
CA ASP A 227 -4.61 -6.64 -4.48
C ASP A 227 -5.03 -5.85 -5.72
N VAL A 228 -4.99 -6.46 -6.90
CA VAL A 228 -5.50 -5.86 -8.14
C VAL A 228 -7.01 -5.64 -8.03
N SER A 229 -7.75 -6.64 -7.52
CA SER A 229 -9.20 -6.54 -7.34
C SER A 229 -9.59 -5.42 -6.39
N PHE A 230 -8.86 -5.25 -5.27
CA PHE A 230 -9.06 -4.12 -4.36
C PHE A 230 -8.80 -2.79 -5.06
N CYS A 231 -7.73 -2.67 -5.86
CA CYS A 231 -7.41 -1.44 -6.58
C CYS A 231 -8.51 -1.07 -7.58
N LEU A 232 -9.06 -2.05 -8.30
CA LEU A 232 -10.20 -1.85 -9.19
C LEU A 232 -11.42 -1.34 -8.45
N ASP A 233 -11.78 -1.99 -7.33
CA ASP A 233 -12.92 -1.57 -6.50
C ASP A 233 -12.74 -0.14 -5.97
N ALA A 234 -11.53 0.20 -5.55
CA ALA A 234 -11.22 1.54 -5.06
C ALA A 234 -11.38 2.59 -6.16
N ILE A 235 -10.90 2.31 -7.38
CA ILE A 235 -11.06 3.21 -8.53
C ILE A 235 -12.54 3.35 -8.91
N ASP A 236 -13.30 2.26 -8.94
CA ASP A 236 -14.74 2.27 -9.21
C ASP A 236 -15.53 3.01 -8.11
N ALA A 237 -14.98 3.08 -6.91
CA ALA A 237 -15.50 3.88 -5.79
C ALA A 237 -15.03 5.35 -5.80
N ASP A 238 -14.38 5.81 -6.85
CA ASP A 238 -13.82 7.15 -7.06
C ASP A 238 -12.60 7.50 -6.17
N TYR A 239 -11.94 6.49 -5.56
CA TYR A 239 -10.69 6.69 -4.82
C TYR A 239 -9.49 6.77 -5.78
N LYS A 240 -8.52 7.62 -5.41
CA LYS A 240 -7.21 7.66 -6.07
C LYS A 240 -6.21 6.82 -5.29
N ILE A 241 -5.37 6.09 -6.00
CA ILE A 241 -4.25 5.34 -5.42
C ILE A 241 -2.97 6.14 -5.68
N TRP A 242 -2.27 6.49 -4.63
CA TRP A 242 -1.05 7.30 -4.67
C TRP A 242 0.19 6.46 -4.37
#